data_7df5aef75aca0a8db2f5006a4e3369bc
#
_entry.id   7df5aef75aca0a8db2f5006a4e3369bc
#
_cell.length_a   1.000
_cell.length_b   1.000
_cell.length_c   1.000
_cell.angle_alpha   90.00
_cell.angle_beta   90.00
_cell.angle_gamma   90.00
#
_symmetry.space_group_name_H-M   'P 1'
#
loop_
_entity.id
_entity.type
_entity.pdbx_description
1 polymer ?
#
loop_
_entity_poly.entity_id
_entity_poly.type
_entity_poly.pdbx_seq_one_letter_code
_entity_poly.pdbx_strand_id
1 'polypeptide(L)'
;MSLATTSVASLLSPQAKIQYQVERLRQKVGSPLPPGHLLDIDTMLPVSFHRGQEICHRSERRVTAMLAGSQGGKTCYGPIWLNNKINIHGGGDWLAVTASFDLFKLKMLPTMRAVFEDYLGIGRYWAQSRIIELANPQTGEFKAKRADDAMWGRIILRSADALGGLESATAKGAWLDEAGQDRFTVDAWRAVKRRLALARGDVLITTTLYNLGWIVQQIIDPAEKDGIKSVEQIGEGELEWTDNEDADICLVQFDSIVNPTYPIEEYRDAESSLPPDEFQMFYRGRKAALRYLIYDAFDRTRHTCPRFELPLGWPRYLGLDFGGANTAGMFYAEDPGTKRLYAYREYLAGKRTAGEHATELLRDEPGLPRCVGGSKSEGQWRLEFAQGGLPVLPPMIKDVNLGIQRVYGQHTQDGIIYFDDLQGILDEKGRYQRKRDKSGEVTAEIKDKNRFHRIDAERYIIGDIRPPEVRIPNTEKRQPLTQQSRWHTTKQRTGSRWKR
;
A
#
# COMPACT_ATOMS: atom_id res chain seq x y z
N MET A 1 -1.83 -61.26 -13.64
CA MET A 1 -2.92 -60.31 -13.97
C MET A 1 -3.23 -59.50 -12.72
N SER A 2 -2.64 -58.31 -12.60
CA SER A 2 -2.91 -57.37 -11.51
C SER A 2 -4.15 -56.56 -11.89
N LEU A 3 -5.26 -56.78 -11.20
CA LEU A 3 -6.45 -55.95 -11.31
C LEU A 3 -6.11 -54.60 -10.68
N ALA A 4 -5.88 -53.61 -11.53
CA ALA A 4 -5.81 -52.22 -11.10
C ALA A 4 -7.17 -51.86 -10.46
N THR A 5 -7.19 -51.70 -9.15
CA THR A 5 -8.32 -51.12 -8.41
C THR A 5 -8.47 -49.68 -8.78
N THR A 6 -9.26 -49.38 -9.82
CA THR A 6 -9.69 -48.02 -10.14
C THR A 6 -10.46 -47.52 -8.93
N SER A 7 -9.94 -46.51 -8.23
CA SER A 7 -10.61 -45.93 -7.06
C SER A 7 -12.00 -45.42 -7.46
N VAL A 8 -13.02 -45.81 -6.70
CA VAL A 8 -14.43 -45.37 -6.88
C VAL A 8 -14.51 -43.85 -7.01
N ALA A 9 -13.59 -43.14 -6.35
CA ALA A 9 -13.50 -41.67 -6.41
C ALA A 9 -13.15 -41.12 -7.81
N SER A 10 -12.50 -41.89 -8.70
CA SER A 10 -12.16 -41.43 -10.07
C SER A 10 -13.36 -41.43 -11.01
N LEU A 11 -14.45 -42.13 -10.67
CA LEU A 11 -15.66 -42.25 -11.48
C LEU A 11 -16.79 -41.30 -11.08
N LEU A 12 -16.61 -40.53 -10.00
CA LEU A 12 -17.62 -39.61 -9.48
C LEU A 12 -17.51 -38.22 -10.11
N SER A 13 -18.65 -37.54 -10.30
CA SER A 13 -18.70 -36.12 -10.64
C SER A 13 -18.03 -35.27 -9.55
N PRO A 14 -17.57 -34.04 -9.82
CA PRO A 14 -16.99 -33.19 -8.79
C PRO A 14 -17.87 -33.01 -7.55
N GLN A 15 -19.17 -32.85 -7.72
CA GLN A 15 -20.12 -32.80 -6.61
C GLN A 15 -20.24 -34.13 -5.84
N ALA A 16 -20.28 -35.24 -6.57
CA ALA A 16 -20.32 -36.56 -5.95
C ALA A 16 -19.02 -36.91 -5.23
N LYS A 17 -17.87 -36.42 -5.71
CA LYS A 17 -16.57 -36.51 -4.98
C LYS A 17 -16.63 -35.77 -3.66
N ILE A 18 -17.12 -34.52 -3.65
CA ILE A 18 -17.28 -33.72 -2.43
C ILE A 18 -18.24 -34.41 -1.47
N GLN A 19 -19.41 -34.89 -1.94
CA GLN A 19 -20.37 -35.61 -1.12
C GLN A 19 -19.79 -36.91 -0.59
N TYR A 20 -19.08 -37.67 -1.40
CA TYR A 20 -18.41 -38.91 -0.99
C TYR A 20 -17.34 -38.65 0.08
N GLN A 21 -16.57 -37.57 -0.08
CA GLN A 21 -15.57 -37.19 0.88
C GLN A 21 -16.18 -36.70 2.20
N VAL A 22 -17.25 -35.91 2.14
CA VAL A 22 -18.02 -35.48 3.32
C VAL A 22 -18.63 -36.68 4.04
N GLU A 23 -19.16 -37.64 3.32
CA GLU A 23 -19.77 -38.85 3.91
C GLU A 23 -18.72 -39.75 4.57
N ARG A 24 -17.54 -39.94 3.95
CA ARG A 24 -16.41 -40.64 4.58
C ARG A 24 -15.92 -39.97 5.85
N LEU A 25 -15.95 -38.65 5.88
CA LEU A 25 -15.62 -37.87 7.08
C LEU A 25 -16.67 -38.03 8.18
N ARG A 26 -17.97 -37.96 7.83
CA ARG A 26 -19.05 -38.23 8.79
C ARG A 26 -18.90 -39.59 9.43
N GLN A 27 -18.51 -40.60 8.67
CA GLN A 27 -18.26 -41.93 9.17
C GLN A 27 -17.03 -42.04 10.08
N LYS A 28 -15.97 -41.21 9.84
CA LYS A 28 -14.73 -41.21 10.62
C LYS A 28 -14.79 -40.34 11.90
N VAL A 29 -15.49 -39.22 11.86
CA VAL A 29 -15.47 -38.20 12.91
C VAL A 29 -16.75 -38.13 13.73
N GLY A 30 -17.81 -38.80 13.30
CA GLY A 30 -19.09 -38.87 14.06
C GLY A 30 -19.90 -37.58 14.15
N SER A 31 -19.49 -36.48 13.46
CA SER A 31 -20.16 -35.20 13.45
C SER A 31 -20.31 -34.62 12.04
N PRO A 32 -21.40 -33.93 11.72
CA PRO A 32 -21.54 -33.26 10.45
C PRO A 32 -20.55 -32.10 10.36
N LEU A 33 -19.70 -32.12 9.32
CA LEU A 33 -18.85 -30.99 8.98
C LEU A 33 -19.70 -29.85 8.43
N PRO A 34 -19.40 -28.60 8.79
CA PRO A 34 -20.04 -27.46 8.16
C PRO A 34 -19.83 -27.48 6.63
N PRO A 35 -20.76 -26.95 5.84
CA PRO A 35 -20.56 -26.80 4.40
C PRO A 35 -19.28 -26.02 4.10
N GLY A 36 -18.46 -26.51 3.17
CA GLY A 36 -17.26 -25.82 2.69
C GLY A 36 -15.92 -26.28 3.27
N HIS A 37 -15.86 -27.28 4.13
CA HIS A 37 -14.59 -27.86 4.58
C HIS A 37 -13.90 -28.68 3.49
N LEU A 38 -12.63 -28.35 3.24
CA LEU A 38 -11.74 -29.15 2.39
C LEU A 38 -11.10 -30.27 3.20
N LEU A 39 -10.76 -31.35 2.52
CA LEU A 39 -9.97 -32.44 3.08
C LEU A 39 -8.51 -32.28 2.63
N ASP A 40 -7.60 -32.55 3.54
CA ASP A 40 -6.20 -32.79 3.20
C ASP A 40 -6.08 -34.06 2.34
N ILE A 41 -5.43 -33.97 1.20
CA ILE A 41 -5.32 -35.09 0.22
C ILE A 41 -4.56 -36.27 0.81
N ASP A 42 -3.50 -36.02 1.54
CA ASP A 42 -2.60 -37.06 2.03
C ASP A 42 -3.17 -37.75 3.25
N THR A 43 -3.76 -37.00 4.15
CA THR A 43 -4.29 -37.51 5.43
C THR A 43 -5.78 -37.84 5.37
N MET A 44 -6.52 -37.35 4.38
CA MET A 44 -7.99 -37.42 4.29
C MET A 44 -8.70 -36.87 5.52
N LEU A 45 -8.01 -36.02 6.29
CA LEU A 45 -8.57 -35.29 7.41
C LEU A 45 -9.12 -33.94 6.93
N PRO A 46 -10.08 -33.33 7.66
CA PRO A 46 -10.48 -31.96 7.38
C PRO A 46 -9.27 -31.06 7.45
N VAL A 47 -9.13 -30.15 6.49
CA VAL A 47 -8.18 -29.04 6.62
C VAL A 47 -8.60 -28.26 7.86
N SER A 48 -7.82 -28.36 8.91
CA SER A 48 -8.07 -27.62 10.13
C SER A 48 -7.50 -26.21 9.96
N PHE A 49 -8.38 -25.23 10.02
CA PHE A 49 -7.94 -23.84 10.13
C PHE A 49 -7.33 -23.62 11.51
N HIS A 50 -6.18 -22.96 11.56
CA HIS A 50 -5.77 -22.34 12.81
C HIS A 50 -6.68 -21.14 13.10
N ARG A 51 -6.69 -20.68 14.33
CA ARG A 51 -7.65 -19.69 14.83
C ARG A 51 -7.76 -18.42 13.99
N GLY A 52 -6.65 -17.88 13.48
CA GLY A 52 -6.67 -16.69 12.61
C GLY A 52 -7.39 -16.93 11.27
N GLN A 53 -7.19 -18.10 10.64
CA GLN A 53 -7.92 -18.48 9.43
C GLN A 53 -9.41 -18.72 9.70
N GLU A 54 -9.74 -19.31 10.86
CA GLU A 54 -11.11 -19.54 11.27
C GLU A 54 -11.91 -18.26 11.39
N ILE A 55 -11.34 -17.23 12.04
CA ILE A 55 -11.99 -15.91 12.16
C ILE A 55 -12.22 -15.29 10.78
N CYS A 56 -11.21 -15.33 9.89
CA CYS A 56 -11.37 -14.85 8.52
C CYS A 56 -12.46 -15.63 7.76
N HIS A 57 -12.58 -16.94 7.99
CA HIS A 57 -13.56 -17.79 7.32
C HIS A 57 -14.99 -17.52 7.75
N ARG A 58 -15.17 -17.15 9.03
CA ARG A 58 -16.47 -16.81 9.61
C ARG A 58 -16.89 -15.37 9.39
N SER A 59 -15.99 -14.53 8.88
CA SER A 59 -16.29 -13.12 8.65
C SER A 59 -17.37 -12.94 7.59
N GLU A 60 -18.38 -12.15 7.93
CA GLU A 60 -19.47 -11.73 7.04
C GLU A 60 -19.19 -10.33 6.45
N ARG A 61 -18.09 -9.68 6.83
CA ARG A 61 -17.72 -8.38 6.31
C ARG A 61 -17.27 -8.48 4.85
N ARG A 62 -17.62 -7.47 4.08
CA ARG A 62 -17.26 -7.38 2.66
C ARG A 62 -15.75 -7.44 2.45
N VAL A 63 -14.97 -6.82 3.33
CA VAL A 63 -13.51 -6.88 3.29
C VAL A 63 -13.01 -7.64 4.50
N THR A 64 -12.36 -8.76 4.26
CA THR A 64 -11.64 -9.51 5.29
C THR A 64 -10.14 -9.36 5.03
N ALA A 65 -9.40 -8.78 5.98
CA ALA A 65 -7.98 -8.58 5.88
C ALA A 65 -7.21 -9.46 6.87
N MET A 66 -6.44 -10.42 6.36
CA MET A 66 -5.55 -11.29 7.12
C MET A 66 -4.13 -10.71 7.04
N LEU A 67 -3.74 -9.92 8.02
CA LEU A 67 -2.40 -9.38 8.18
C LEU A 67 -1.65 -10.24 9.19
N ALA A 68 -0.80 -11.11 8.70
CA ALA A 68 -0.12 -12.08 9.53
C ALA A 68 1.38 -12.02 9.34
N GLY A 69 2.09 -12.49 10.34
CA GLY A 69 3.52 -12.70 10.24
C GLY A 69 3.90 -13.61 9.07
N SER A 70 5.17 -13.62 8.72
CA SER A 70 5.73 -14.49 7.68
C SER A 70 5.36 -15.95 7.96
N GLN A 71 5.01 -16.69 6.90
CA GLN A 71 4.59 -18.10 6.98
C GLN A 71 3.36 -18.39 7.87
N GLY A 72 2.53 -17.39 8.13
CA GLY A 72 1.28 -17.52 8.88
C GLY A 72 0.13 -18.23 8.12
N GLY A 73 0.38 -19.00 7.06
CA GLY A 73 -0.64 -19.75 6.32
C GLY A 73 -1.55 -18.94 5.41
N LYS A 74 -1.17 -17.69 5.07
CA LYS A 74 -1.96 -16.75 4.26
C LYS A 74 -2.28 -17.24 2.86
N THR A 75 -1.25 -17.59 2.09
CA THR A 75 -1.39 -17.98 0.68
C THR A 75 -2.14 -19.30 0.52
N CYS A 76 -1.95 -20.26 1.45
CA CYS A 76 -2.70 -21.52 1.43
C CYS A 76 -4.20 -21.32 1.66
N TYR A 77 -4.58 -20.33 2.44
CA TYR A 77 -5.98 -20.05 2.77
C TYR A 77 -6.75 -19.38 1.63
N GLY A 78 -6.11 -18.56 0.81
CA GLY A 78 -6.76 -17.77 -0.23
C GLY A 78 -7.63 -18.57 -1.22
N PRO A 79 -7.13 -19.66 -1.83
CA PRO A 79 -7.93 -20.51 -2.72
C PRO A 79 -9.12 -21.16 -2.02
N ILE A 80 -8.99 -21.53 -0.74
CA ILE A 80 -10.06 -22.11 0.06
C ILE A 80 -11.17 -21.09 0.28
N TRP A 81 -10.81 -19.87 0.63
CA TRP A 81 -11.77 -18.77 0.76
C TRP A 81 -12.48 -18.48 -0.57
N LEU A 82 -11.75 -18.41 -1.69
CA LEU A 82 -12.36 -18.24 -3.01
C LEU A 82 -13.37 -19.36 -3.31
N ASN A 83 -13.00 -20.62 -3.08
CA ASN A 83 -13.91 -21.74 -3.29
C ASN A 83 -15.18 -21.61 -2.44
N ASN A 84 -15.05 -21.22 -1.17
CA ASN A 84 -16.20 -20.98 -0.30
C ASN A 84 -17.12 -19.89 -0.85
N LYS A 85 -16.56 -18.76 -1.26
CA LYS A 85 -17.35 -17.64 -1.82
C LYS A 85 -17.97 -18.00 -3.19
N ILE A 86 -17.28 -18.76 -4.03
CA ILE A 86 -17.84 -19.31 -5.28
C ILE A 86 -19.04 -20.22 -5.01
N ASN A 87 -18.97 -21.06 -3.98
CA ASN A 87 -20.09 -21.93 -3.59
C ASN A 87 -21.30 -21.12 -3.09
N ILE A 88 -21.08 -20.00 -2.40
CA ILE A 88 -22.14 -19.14 -1.89
C ILE A 88 -22.77 -18.30 -3.01
N HIS A 89 -21.95 -17.65 -3.85
CA HIS A 89 -22.42 -16.66 -4.82
C HIS A 89 -22.53 -17.18 -6.26
N GLY A 90 -22.12 -18.43 -6.51
CA GLY A 90 -22.21 -19.11 -7.80
C GLY A 90 -21.13 -18.68 -8.81
N GLY A 91 -21.26 -19.21 -10.02
CA GLY A 91 -20.36 -18.95 -11.15
C GLY A 91 -20.27 -17.47 -11.55
N GLY A 92 -19.47 -17.21 -12.57
CA GLY A 92 -19.13 -15.87 -13.05
C GLY A 92 -17.65 -15.57 -12.89
N ASP A 93 -17.26 -14.29 -12.98
CA ASP A 93 -15.87 -13.88 -12.89
C ASP A 93 -15.44 -13.62 -11.45
N TRP A 94 -14.30 -14.16 -11.08
CA TRP A 94 -13.62 -13.99 -9.79
C TRP A 94 -12.20 -13.51 -10.03
N LEU A 95 -11.63 -12.74 -9.10
CA LEU A 95 -10.26 -12.23 -9.22
C LEU A 95 -9.34 -12.89 -8.19
N ALA A 96 -8.12 -13.22 -8.61
CA ALA A 96 -7.01 -13.49 -7.72
C ALA A 96 -5.82 -12.64 -8.17
N VAL A 97 -5.37 -11.73 -7.31
CA VAL A 97 -4.37 -10.71 -7.64
C VAL A 97 -3.21 -10.80 -6.66
N THR A 98 -1.98 -10.84 -7.15
CA THR A 98 -0.79 -10.76 -6.31
C THR A 98 0.08 -9.56 -6.68
N ALA A 99 1.07 -9.21 -5.86
CA ALA A 99 1.85 -7.99 -6.02
C ALA A 99 2.68 -7.96 -7.31
N SER A 100 3.22 -9.11 -7.76
CA SER A 100 4.08 -9.18 -8.94
C SER A 100 3.91 -10.47 -9.72
N PHE A 101 4.39 -10.46 -10.98
CA PHE A 101 4.33 -11.65 -11.83
C PHE A 101 5.23 -12.80 -11.32
N ASP A 102 6.31 -12.50 -10.65
CA ASP A 102 7.17 -13.53 -10.05
C ASP A 102 6.46 -14.22 -8.89
N LEU A 103 5.80 -13.48 -8.01
CA LEU A 103 4.97 -14.06 -6.94
C LEU A 103 3.80 -14.86 -7.49
N PHE A 104 3.20 -14.39 -8.59
CA PHE A 104 2.18 -15.15 -9.30
C PHE A 104 2.67 -16.55 -9.67
N LYS A 105 3.82 -16.65 -10.34
CA LYS A 105 4.38 -17.94 -10.79
C LYS A 105 4.83 -18.83 -9.65
N LEU A 106 5.49 -18.24 -8.65
CA LEU A 106 6.17 -19.00 -7.59
C LEU A 106 5.24 -19.43 -6.46
N LYS A 107 4.18 -18.67 -6.18
CA LYS A 107 3.31 -18.91 -5.01
C LYS A 107 1.83 -19.07 -5.40
N MET A 108 1.22 -18.05 -5.99
CA MET A 108 -0.23 -18.03 -6.21
C MET A 108 -0.69 -19.14 -7.15
N LEU A 109 -0.09 -19.26 -8.34
CA LEU A 109 -0.51 -20.23 -9.34
C LEU A 109 -0.37 -21.69 -8.88
N PRO A 110 0.76 -22.13 -8.30
CA PRO A 110 0.86 -23.48 -7.77
C PRO A 110 -0.21 -23.80 -6.73
N THR A 111 -0.44 -22.90 -5.78
CA THR A 111 -1.45 -23.09 -4.72
C THR A 111 -2.88 -23.14 -5.28
N MET A 112 -3.18 -22.25 -6.24
CA MET A 112 -4.49 -22.26 -6.92
C MET A 112 -4.74 -23.56 -7.69
N ARG A 113 -3.72 -24.05 -8.42
CA ARG A 113 -3.84 -25.32 -9.16
C ARG A 113 -3.99 -26.50 -8.22
N ALA A 114 -3.18 -26.57 -7.17
CA ALA A 114 -3.27 -27.62 -6.16
C ALA A 114 -4.70 -27.74 -5.59
N VAL A 115 -5.35 -26.61 -5.28
CA VAL A 115 -6.72 -26.65 -4.74
C VAL A 115 -7.76 -26.92 -5.83
N PHE A 116 -7.77 -26.17 -6.93
CA PHE A 116 -8.87 -26.25 -7.89
C PHE A 116 -8.72 -27.38 -8.91
N GLU A 117 -7.50 -27.67 -9.38
CA GLU A 117 -7.26 -28.75 -10.35
C GLU A 117 -7.03 -30.10 -9.64
N ASP A 118 -6.01 -30.17 -8.77
CA ASP A 118 -5.54 -31.45 -8.26
C ASP A 118 -6.43 -31.98 -7.13
N TYR A 119 -6.87 -31.11 -6.21
CA TYR A 119 -7.65 -31.52 -5.04
C TYR A 119 -9.15 -31.58 -5.32
N LEU A 120 -9.76 -30.49 -5.75
CA LEU A 120 -11.21 -30.43 -5.99
C LEU A 120 -11.61 -31.01 -7.35
N GLY A 121 -10.71 -30.99 -8.33
CA GLY A 121 -11.00 -31.45 -9.70
C GLY A 121 -12.05 -30.60 -10.41
N ILE A 122 -12.28 -29.35 -9.97
CA ILE A 122 -13.28 -28.44 -10.53
C ILE A 122 -12.64 -27.27 -11.31
N GLY A 123 -11.31 -27.21 -11.39
CA GLY A 123 -10.55 -26.20 -12.10
C GLY A 123 -9.88 -26.73 -13.36
N ARG A 124 -9.71 -25.86 -14.36
CA ARG A 124 -8.88 -26.11 -15.55
C ARG A 124 -8.12 -24.84 -15.89
N TYR A 125 -6.78 -24.89 -15.80
CA TYR A 125 -5.93 -23.72 -16.03
C TYR A 125 -5.68 -23.44 -17.52
N TRP A 126 -5.94 -22.23 -17.96
CA TRP A 126 -5.65 -21.70 -19.29
C TRP A 126 -4.44 -20.75 -19.23
N ALA A 127 -3.26 -21.28 -19.60
CA ALA A 127 -1.98 -20.59 -19.38
C ALA A 127 -1.86 -19.25 -20.13
N GLN A 128 -2.29 -19.17 -21.39
CA GLN A 128 -2.19 -17.96 -22.21
C GLN A 128 -3.04 -16.81 -21.64
N SER A 129 -4.25 -17.12 -21.18
CA SER A 129 -5.20 -16.14 -20.64
C SER A 129 -5.05 -15.94 -19.13
N ARG A 130 -4.28 -16.80 -18.46
CA ARG A 130 -4.09 -16.81 -17.00
C ARG A 130 -5.43 -16.83 -16.27
N ILE A 131 -6.24 -17.81 -16.60
CA ILE A 131 -7.54 -18.05 -15.95
C ILE A 131 -7.63 -19.50 -15.50
N ILE A 132 -8.37 -19.74 -14.42
CA ILE A 132 -8.84 -21.07 -14.06
C ILE A 132 -10.33 -21.10 -14.40
N GLU A 133 -10.72 -21.90 -15.38
CA GLU A 133 -12.11 -22.19 -15.67
C GLU A 133 -12.67 -23.11 -14.59
N LEU A 134 -13.89 -22.84 -14.15
CA LEU A 134 -14.60 -23.64 -13.17
C LEU A 134 -15.62 -24.55 -13.85
N ALA A 135 -15.62 -25.82 -13.49
CA ALA A 135 -16.64 -26.78 -13.94
C ALA A 135 -18.02 -26.35 -13.44
N ASN A 136 -19.05 -26.57 -14.26
CA ASN A 136 -20.43 -26.36 -13.83
C ASN A 136 -20.78 -27.36 -12.72
N PRO A 137 -21.16 -26.92 -11.51
CA PRO A 137 -21.44 -27.82 -10.40
C PRO A 137 -22.65 -28.77 -10.64
N GLN A 138 -23.55 -28.44 -11.57
CA GLN A 138 -24.71 -29.27 -11.90
C GLN A 138 -24.34 -30.43 -12.84
N THR A 139 -23.43 -30.21 -13.80
CA THR A 139 -23.03 -31.18 -14.80
C THR A 139 -21.66 -31.79 -14.53
N GLY A 140 -20.82 -31.14 -13.75
CA GLY A 140 -19.42 -31.52 -13.53
C GLY A 140 -18.51 -31.25 -14.74
N GLU A 141 -19.01 -30.58 -15.76
CA GLU A 141 -18.31 -30.40 -17.03
C GLU A 141 -17.69 -29.00 -17.18
N PHE A 142 -16.59 -28.96 -17.93
CA PHE A 142 -15.98 -27.71 -18.40
C PHE A 142 -16.60 -27.34 -19.76
N LYS A 143 -17.20 -26.16 -19.84
CA LYS A 143 -17.96 -25.73 -21.01
C LYS A 143 -17.08 -25.20 -22.15
N ALA A 144 -15.97 -24.52 -21.81
CA ALA A 144 -15.17 -23.85 -22.82
C ALA A 144 -14.28 -24.82 -23.61
N LYS A 145 -14.20 -24.61 -24.92
CA LYS A 145 -13.23 -25.26 -25.81
C LYS A 145 -12.02 -24.37 -26.05
N ARG A 146 -12.18 -23.06 -25.86
CA ARG A 146 -11.14 -22.03 -25.96
C ARG A 146 -11.24 -21.09 -24.76
N ALA A 147 -10.17 -20.36 -24.48
CA ALA A 147 -10.10 -19.47 -23.33
C ALA A 147 -11.07 -18.28 -23.39
N ASP A 148 -11.57 -17.93 -24.56
CA ASP A 148 -12.54 -16.85 -24.84
C ASP A 148 -14.00 -17.35 -24.93
N ASP A 149 -14.22 -18.64 -24.87
CA ASP A 149 -15.58 -19.19 -24.84
C ASP A 149 -16.30 -18.83 -23.53
N ALA A 150 -17.62 -18.84 -23.57
CA ALA A 150 -18.46 -18.66 -22.38
C ALA A 150 -18.24 -19.81 -21.38
N MET A 151 -17.94 -19.46 -20.13
CA MET A 151 -17.70 -20.37 -19.01
C MET A 151 -18.82 -20.26 -17.98
N TRP A 152 -19.07 -21.31 -17.19
CA TRP A 152 -19.96 -21.20 -16.03
C TRP A 152 -19.37 -20.24 -14.98
N GLY A 153 -18.08 -20.34 -14.74
CA GLY A 153 -17.31 -19.46 -13.87
C GLY A 153 -15.83 -19.53 -14.18
N ARG A 154 -15.09 -18.49 -13.84
CA ARG A 154 -13.64 -18.45 -14.02
C ARG A 154 -12.98 -17.59 -12.96
N ILE A 155 -11.78 -17.97 -12.57
CA ILE A 155 -10.92 -17.16 -11.71
C ILE A 155 -9.85 -16.50 -12.58
N ILE A 156 -9.83 -15.20 -12.64
CA ILE A 156 -8.92 -14.39 -13.44
C ILE A 156 -7.70 -14.08 -12.57
N LEU A 157 -6.54 -14.60 -12.98
CA LEU A 157 -5.28 -14.47 -12.24
C LEU A 157 -4.46 -13.31 -12.79
N ARG A 158 -4.13 -12.34 -11.94
CA ARG A 158 -3.42 -11.10 -12.36
C ARG A 158 -2.33 -10.72 -11.35
N SER A 159 -1.45 -9.80 -11.78
CA SER A 159 -0.49 -9.13 -10.92
C SER A 159 -0.76 -7.62 -10.87
N ALA A 160 -0.56 -7.02 -9.71
CA ALA A 160 -0.86 -5.61 -9.47
C ALA A 160 0.08 -4.65 -10.20
N ASP A 161 1.28 -5.08 -10.56
CA ASP A 161 2.25 -4.31 -11.36
C ASP A 161 1.81 -4.12 -12.83
N ALA A 162 0.78 -4.85 -13.29
CA ALA A 162 0.21 -4.75 -14.64
C ALA A 162 -1.24 -4.23 -14.58
N LEU A 163 -1.43 -2.96 -14.20
CA LEU A 163 -2.74 -2.32 -13.99
C LEU A 163 -3.73 -2.49 -15.14
N GLY A 164 -3.26 -2.39 -16.40
CA GLY A 164 -4.13 -2.56 -17.58
C GLY A 164 -4.81 -3.94 -17.64
N GLY A 165 -4.24 -4.96 -17.03
CA GLY A 165 -4.84 -6.30 -16.93
C GLY A 165 -5.96 -6.41 -15.88
N LEU A 166 -6.05 -5.45 -14.95
CA LEU A 166 -7.09 -5.41 -13.93
C LEU A 166 -8.37 -4.72 -14.44
N GLU A 167 -8.35 -4.07 -15.60
CA GLU A 167 -9.45 -3.20 -16.05
C GLU A 167 -10.51 -3.90 -16.93
N SER A 168 -10.45 -5.20 -17.13
CA SER A 168 -11.20 -5.87 -18.21
C SER A 168 -12.44 -6.66 -17.80
N ALA A 169 -12.76 -6.86 -16.50
CA ALA A 169 -13.89 -7.72 -16.12
C ALA A 169 -14.63 -7.25 -14.87
N THR A 170 -15.96 -7.42 -14.83
CA THR A 170 -16.74 -7.30 -13.59
C THR A 170 -16.58 -8.61 -12.80
N ALA A 171 -16.29 -8.54 -11.51
CA ALA A 171 -16.06 -9.71 -10.69
C ALA A 171 -16.99 -9.77 -9.48
N LYS A 172 -17.30 -11.00 -9.03
CA LYS A 172 -18.14 -11.28 -7.87
C LYS A 172 -17.39 -11.27 -6.54
N GLY A 173 -16.07 -11.40 -6.58
CA GLY A 173 -15.19 -11.29 -5.43
C GLY A 173 -13.73 -11.34 -5.83
N ALA A 174 -12.84 -11.02 -4.90
CA ALA A 174 -11.41 -10.96 -5.13
C ALA A 174 -10.59 -11.46 -3.95
N TRP A 175 -9.55 -12.24 -4.24
CA TRP A 175 -8.46 -12.51 -3.32
C TRP A 175 -7.21 -11.73 -3.72
N LEU A 176 -6.66 -10.94 -2.79
CA LEU A 176 -5.48 -10.11 -2.98
C LEU A 176 -4.34 -10.64 -2.11
N ASP A 177 -3.38 -11.34 -2.71
CA ASP A 177 -2.25 -11.94 -1.99
C ASP A 177 -1.02 -11.03 -2.05
N GLU A 178 -0.28 -10.97 -0.93
CA GLU A 178 0.90 -10.12 -0.76
C GLU A 178 0.62 -8.63 -1.07
N ALA A 179 -0.60 -8.18 -0.74
CA ALA A 179 -1.09 -6.85 -1.08
C ALA A 179 -0.36 -5.70 -0.32
N GLY A 180 0.39 -6.00 0.74
CA GLY A 180 1.22 -5.03 1.47
C GLY A 180 2.56 -4.75 0.81
N GLN A 181 2.94 -5.46 -0.25
CA GLN A 181 4.20 -5.19 -0.95
C GLN A 181 4.15 -3.90 -1.77
N ASP A 182 5.31 -3.25 -1.94
CA ASP A 182 5.45 -1.95 -2.62
C ASP A 182 4.90 -1.94 -4.06
N ARG A 183 4.85 -3.10 -4.72
CA ARG A 183 4.31 -3.23 -6.09
C ARG A 183 2.78 -3.25 -6.14
N PHE A 184 2.12 -3.54 -5.03
CA PHE A 184 0.67 -3.45 -4.92
C PHE A 184 0.29 -2.04 -4.47
N THR A 185 -0.04 -1.17 -5.41
CA THR A 185 -0.31 0.24 -5.14
C THR A 185 -1.77 0.50 -4.79
N VAL A 186 -2.05 1.68 -4.24
CA VAL A 186 -3.44 2.15 -4.02
C VAL A 186 -4.25 2.20 -5.33
N ASP A 187 -3.60 2.44 -6.47
CA ASP A 187 -4.30 2.45 -7.77
C ASP A 187 -4.71 1.04 -8.21
N ALA A 188 -3.90 0.01 -7.88
CA ALA A 188 -4.31 -1.39 -8.06
C ALA A 188 -5.53 -1.74 -7.19
N TRP A 189 -5.54 -1.32 -5.92
CA TRP A 189 -6.70 -1.46 -5.04
C TRP A 189 -7.95 -0.76 -5.59
N ARG A 190 -7.82 0.49 -6.07
CA ARG A 190 -8.92 1.21 -6.72
C ARG A 190 -9.45 0.50 -7.96
N ALA A 191 -8.54 -0.08 -8.79
CA ALA A 191 -8.93 -0.86 -9.94
C ALA A 191 -9.76 -2.10 -9.53
N VAL A 192 -9.32 -2.84 -8.53
CA VAL A 192 -10.08 -3.99 -8.00
C VAL A 192 -11.45 -3.53 -7.49
N LYS A 193 -11.53 -2.48 -6.66
CA LYS A 193 -12.83 -1.97 -6.16
C LYS A 193 -13.81 -1.63 -7.27
N ARG A 194 -13.33 -1.01 -8.36
CA ARG A 194 -14.19 -0.72 -9.53
C ARG A 194 -14.78 -1.99 -10.17
N ARG A 195 -14.00 -3.09 -10.21
CA ARG A 195 -14.46 -4.37 -10.78
C ARG A 195 -15.51 -5.07 -9.91
N LEU A 196 -15.44 -4.86 -8.63
CA LEU A 196 -16.37 -5.45 -7.65
C LEU A 196 -17.63 -4.59 -7.43
N ALA A 197 -17.67 -3.36 -7.94
CA ALA A 197 -18.71 -2.39 -7.60
C ALA A 197 -20.13 -2.88 -7.95
N LEU A 198 -20.32 -3.47 -9.14
CA LEU A 198 -21.64 -3.91 -9.61
C LEU A 198 -22.19 -5.07 -8.76
N ALA A 199 -21.33 -6.04 -8.41
CA ALA A 199 -21.72 -7.20 -7.62
C ALA A 199 -21.64 -6.93 -6.11
N ARG A 200 -21.09 -5.79 -5.66
CA ARG A 200 -20.71 -5.55 -4.26
C ARG A 200 -19.85 -6.70 -3.69
N GLY A 201 -18.98 -7.25 -4.54
CA GLY A 201 -18.26 -8.48 -4.26
C GLY A 201 -17.36 -8.39 -3.05
N ASP A 202 -17.18 -9.54 -2.39
CA ASP A 202 -16.33 -9.70 -1.21
C ASP A 202 -14.84 -9.67 -1.57
N VAL A 203 -14.02 -9.24 -0.63
CA VAL A 203 -12.57 -9.18 -0.79
C VAL A 203 -11.88 -9.87 0.38
N LEU A 204 -10.96 -10.78 0.06
CA LEU A 204 -9.96 -11.26 1.00
C LEU A 204 -8.61 -10.57 0.67
N ILE A 205 -8.00 -9.96 1.65
CA ILE A 205 -6.63 -9.45 1.58
C ILE A 205 -5.75 -10.33 2.47
N THR A 206 -4.69 -10.91 1.88
CA THR A 206 -3.71 -11.71 2.63
C THR A 206 -2.33 -11.11 2.42
N THR A 207 -1.67 -10.70 3.50
CA THR A 207 -0.33 -10.13 3.42
C THR A 207 0.42 -10.12 4.74
N THR A 208 1.72 -9.96 4.65
CA THR A 208 2.56 -9.42 5.73
C THR A 208 2.60 -7.89 5.55
N LEU A 209 2.68 -7.15 6.63
CA LEU A 209 2.80 -5.70 6.56
C LEU A 209 4.25 -5.31 6.27
N TYR A 210 4.53 -4.74 5.09
CA TYR A 210 5.88 -4.37 4.65
C TYR A 210 6.16 -2.86 4.71
N ASN A 211 5.11 -2.05 4.78
CA ASN A 211 5.17 -0.59 4.79
C ASN A 211 3.88 -0.02 5.39
N LEU A 212 3.84 1.30 5.58
CA LEU A 212 2.70 2.04 6.12
C LEU A 212 1.85 2.71 5.02
N GLY A 213 1.81 2.09 3.84
CA GLY A 213 1.09 2.62 2.67
C GLY A 213 -0.43 2.38 2.71
N TRP A 214 -1.00 2.06 1.55
CA TRP A 214 -2.45 2.03 1.35
C TRP A 214 -3.22 1.04 2.24
N ILE A 215 -2.59 -0.08 2.66
CA ILE A 215 -3.23 -1.04 3.58
C ILE A 215 -3.53 -0.39 4.92
N VAL A 216 -2.59 0.40 5.45
CA VAL A 216 -2.82 1.15 6.69
C VAL A 216 -3.98 2.11 6.49
N GLN A 217 -3.94 2.89 5.42
CA GLN A 217 -4.89 3.96 5.17
C GLN A 217 -6.31 3.49 4.81
N GLN A 218 -6.41 2.40 4.05
CA GLN A 218 -7.68 1.96 3.47
C GLN A 218 -8.30 0.77 4.21
N ILE A 219 -7.52 0.08 5.05
CA ILE A 219 -7.95 -1.14 5.73
C ILE A 219 -7.77 -1.01 7.24
N ILE A 220 -6.53 -0.78 7.74
CA ILE A 220 -6.27 -0.81 9.17
C ILE A 220 -6.93 0.38 9.88
N ASP A 221 -6.64 1.61 9.46
CA ASP A 221 -7.17 2.80 10.12
C ASP A 221 -8.71 2.85 10.08
N PRO A 222 -9.41 2.54 8.95
CA PRO A 222 -10.85 2.42 8.94
C PRO A 222 -11.40 1.30 9.83
N ALA A 223 -10.73 0.13 9.88
CA ALA A 223 -11.17 -0.97 10.74
C ALA A 223 -11.04 -0.62 12.23
N GLU A 224 -9.93 0.00 12.62
CA GLU A 224 -9.66 0.38 14.01
C GLU A 224 -10.52 1.56 14.49
N LYS A 225 -10.98 2.41 13.57
CA LYS A 225 -11.87 3.52 13.90
C LYS A 225 -13.25 2.99 14.26
N ASP A 226 -13.60 3.09 15.54
CA ASP A 226 -14.89 2.65 16.09
C ASP A 226 -15.17 1.13 15.95
N GLY A 227 -14.18 0.31 15.54
CA GLY A 227 -14.31 -1.15 15.46
C GLY A 227 -14.21 -1.85 16.80
N ILE A 228 -14.85 -3.02 16.90
CA ILE A 228 -14.81 -3.86 18.10
C ILE A 228 -13.56 -4.73 18.03
N LYS A 229 -12.61 -4.44 18.89
CA LYS A 229 -11.33 -5.15 18.98
C LYS A 229 -11.42 -6.30 19.98
N SER A 230 -10.88 -7.45 19.59
CA SER A 230 -10.71 -8.65 20.42
C SER A 230 -9.26 -9.15 20.31
N VAL A 231 -8.77 -9.72 21.40
CA VAL A 231 -7.41 -10.27 21.49
C VAL A 231 -7.47 -11.65 22.11
N GLU A 232 -6.75 -12.61 21.57
CA GLU A 232 -6.64 -13.98 22.04
C GLU A 232 -5.17 -14.40 22.08
N GLN A 233 -4.72 -14.99 23.19
CA GLN A 233 -3.38 -15.53 23.32
C GLN A 233 -3.38 -16.99 22.88
N ILE A 234 -2.54 -17.34 21.93
CA ILE A 234 -2.41 -18.71 21.38
C ILE A 234 -0.96 -19.19 21.59
N GLY A 235 -0.75 -19.95 22.67
CA GLY A 235 0.61 -20.28 23.08
C GLY A 235 1.42 -19.03 23.42
N GLU A 236 2.56 -18.85 22.79
CA GLU A 236 3.39 -17.64 22.89
C GLU A 236 2.98 -16.55 21.88
N GLY A 237 2.12 -16.87 20.93
CA GLY A 237 1.67 -15.95 19.89
C GLY A 237 0.39 -15.24 20.28
N GLU A 238 0.19 -14.06 19.73
CA GLU A 238 -1.00 -13.25 19.91
C GLU A 238 -1.78 -13.14 18.61
N LEU A 239 -3.09 -13.29 18.72
CA LEU A 239 -4.05 -13.08 17.66
C LEU A 239 -4.98 -11.93 18.07
N GLU A 240 -5.10 -10.97 17.19
CA GLU A 240 -5.96 -9.81 17.36
C GLU A 240 -6.89 -9.70 16.16
N TRP A 241 -8.16 -9.37 16.39
CA TRP A 241 -9.04 -9.01 15.30
C TRP A 241 -9.94 -7.85 15.67
N THR A 242 -10.24 -7.04 14.66
CA THR A 242 -11.14 -5.91 14.79
C THR A 242 -12.28 -6.07 13.79
N ASP A 243 -13.49 -6.16 14.27
CA ASP A 243 -14.70 -6.20 13.46
C ASP A 243 -15.35 -4.83 13.44
N ASN A 244 -15.50 -4.26 12.26
CA ASN A 244 -16.11 -2.94 12.07
C ASN A 244 -17.24 -3.04 11.03
N GLU A 245 -18.47 -2.88 11.53
CA GLU A 245 -19.67 -2.96 10.70
C GLU A 245 -19.84 -1.73 9.80
N ASP A 246 -19.56 -0.55 10.31
CA ASP A 246 -19.70 0.70 9.57
C ASP A 246 -18.71 0.79 8.41
N ALA A 247 -17.47 0.34 8.62
CA ALA A 247 -16.46 0.24 7.59
C ALA A 247 -16.62 -1.00 6.70
N ASP A 248 -17.43 -1.98 7.10
CA ASP A 248 -17.63 -3.29 6.46
C ASP A 248 -16.30 -4.06 6.31
N ILE A 249 -15.46 -4.01 7.37
CA ILE A 249 -14.12 -4.59 7.43
C ILE A 249 -13.96 -5.50 8.66
N CYS A 250 -13.44 -6.70 8.44
CA CYS A 250 -12.86 -7.56 9.47
C CYS A 250 -11.34 -7.60 9.27
N LEU A 251 -10.61 -7.02 10.22
CA LEU A 251 -9.15 -7.01 10.25
C LEU A 251 -8.67 -8.08 11.23
N VAL A 252 -7.89 -9.05 10.75
CA VAL A 252 -7.32 -10.14 11.56
C VAL A 252 -5.80 -10.06 11.49
N GLN A 253 -5.15 -9.87 12.65
CA GLN A 253 -3.71 -9.73 12.78
C GLN A 253 -3.17 -10.78 13.74
N PHE A 254 -2.12 -11.49 13.35
CA PHE A 254 -1.56 -12.53 14.22
C PHE A 254 -0.09 -12.82 13.96
N ASP A 255 0.53 -13.32 15.01
CA ASP A 255 1.93 -13.71 15.04
C ASP A 255 2.17 -14.97 14.18
N SER A 256 3.35 -15.09 13.58
CA SER A 256 3.74 -16.25 12.76
C SER A 256 3.48 -17.58 13.47
N ILE A 257 3.73 -17.65 14.79
CA ILE A 257 3.58 -18.87 15.60
C ILE A 257 2.12 -19.23 15.94
N VAL A 258 1.14 -18.42 15.58
CA VAL A 258 -0.28 -18.82 15.60
C VAL A 258 -0.54 -19.93 14.57
N ASN A 259 0.27 -19.98 13.53
CA ASN A 259 0.35 -21.15 12.66
C ASN A 259 1.06 -22.30 13.38
N PRO A 260 0.36 -23.41 13.71
CA PRO A 260 0.93 -24.49 14.52
C PRO A 260 2.10 -25.24 13.85
N THR A 261 2.30 -25.03 12.54
CA THR A 261 3.44 -25.62 11.80
C THR A 261 4.69 -24.74 11.83
N TYR A 262 4.61 -23.51 12.38
CA TYR A 262 5.74 -22.61 12.45
C TYR A 262 6.64 -22.99 13.63
N PRO A 263 7.97 -23.21 13.41
CA PRO A 263 8.88 -23.56 14.50
C PRO A 263 9.07 -22.41 15.49
N ILE A 264 8.84 -22.68 16.78
CA ILE A 264 8.92 -21.65 17.81
C ILE A 264 10.33 -21.12 17.99
N GLU A 265 11.33 -21.95 17.75
CA GLU A 265 12.76 -21.60 17.85
C GLU A 265 13.09 -20.50 16.82
N GLU A 266 12.61 -20.62 15.59
CA GLU A 266 12.80 -19.63 14.54
C GLU A 266 12.10 -18.29 14.88
N TYR A 267 10.95 -18.34 15.56
CA TYR A 267 10.26 -17.13 16.00
C TYR A 267 11.05 -16.39 17.08
N ARG A 268 11.58 -17.13 18.07
CA ARG A 268 12.40 -16.56 19.15
C ARG A 268 13.74 -16.04 18.65
N ASP A 269 14.36 -16.73 17.69
CA ASP A 269 15.59 -16.25 17.04
C ASP A 269 15.32 -14.93 16.31
N ALA A 270 14.24 -14.86 15.54
CA ALA A 270 13.84 -13.63 14.87
C ALA A 270 13.55 -12.49 15.86
N GLU A 271 12.87 -12.76 16.98
CA GLU A 271 12.58 -11.75 18.02
C GLU A 271 13.86 -11.20 18.66
N SER A 272 14.86 -12.05 18.86
CA SER A 272 16.15 -11.66 19.46
C SER A 272 17.10 -10.96 18.49
N SER A 273 17.03 -11.28 17.19
CA SER A 273 17.99 -10.84 16.17
C SER A 273 17.51 -9.62 15.36
N LEU A 274 16.20 -9.45 15.21
CA LEU A 274 15.63 -8.36 14.41
C LEU A 274 15.37 -7.08 15.22
N PRO A 275 15.41 -5.91 14.55
CA PRO A 275 14.88 -4.69 15.13
C PRO A 275 13.42 -4.85 15.56
N PRO A 276 13.01 -4.29 16.72
CA PRO A 276 11.65 -4.46 17.24
C PRO A 276 10.54 -4.01 16.28
N ASP A 277 10.76 -2.94 15.50
CA ASP A 277 9.83 -2.45 14.48
C ASP A 277 9.66 -3.46 13.33
N GLU A 278 10.74 -4.08 12.88
CA GLU A 278 10.69 -5.11 11.85
C GLU A 278 10.03 -6.39 12.36
N PHE A 279 10.34 -6.81 13.58
CA PHE A 279 9.70 -7.96 14.17
C PHE A 279 8.19 -7.77 14.31
N GLN A 280 7.73 -6.60 14.77
CA GLN A 280 6.30 -6.26 14.84
C GLN A 280 5.61 -6.36 13.48
N MET A 281 6.22 -5.84 12.43
CA MET A 281 5.61 -5.83 11.09
C MET A 281 5.68 -7.19 10.41
N PHE A 282 6.84 -7.88 10.46
CA PHE A 282 7.08 -9.07 9.65
C PHE A 282 6.69 -10.37 10.33
N TYR A 283 6.67 -10.41 11.66
CA TYR A 283 6.35 -11.60 12.43
C TYR A 283 5.06 -11.51 13.22
N ARG A 284 4.59 -10.30 13.53
CA ARG A 284 3.33 -10.06 14.24
C ARG A 284 2.23 -9.44 13.37
N GLY A 285 2.55 -9.00 12.16
CA GLY A 285 1.57 -8.40 11.23
C GLY A 285 0.98 -7.08 11.72
N ARG A 286 1.67 -6.34 12.63
CA ARG A 286 1.19 -5.10 13.24
C ARG A 286 1.94 -3.88 12.74
N LYS A 287 1.28 -2.71 12.80
CA LYS A 287 1.92 -1.42 12.49
C LYS A 287 3.07 -1.14 13.47
N ALA A 288 4.19 -0.68 12.93
CA ALA A 288 5.30 -0.14 13.72
C ALA A 288 5.91 1.07 13.01
N ALA A 289 6.49 1.99 13.77
CA ALA A 289 7.23 3.11 13.22
C ALA A 289 8.57 2.62 12.66
N LEU A 290 8.72 2.65 11.34
CA LEU A 290 9.91 2.15 10.64
C LEU A 290 11.05 3.17 10.72
N ARG A 291 12.20 2.79 11.29
CA ARG A 291 13.39 3.65 11.43
C ARG A 291 13.99 4.12 10.09
N TYR A 292 13.68 3.44 8.99
CA TYR A 292 14.15 3.79 7.66
C TYR A 292 13.12 4.56 6.82
N LEU A 293 11.95 4.91 7.40
CA LEU A 293 10.98 5.78 6.76
C LEU A 293 11.56 7.20 6.70
N ILE A 294 11.52 7.82 5.52
CA ILE A 294 12.12 9.15 5.31
C ILE A 294 11.28 10.24 5.97
N TYR A 295 9.96 10.11 5.91
CA TYR A 295 9.02 11.06 6.51
C TYR A 295 8.35 10.47 7.76
N ASP A 296 9.14 9.97 8.72
CA ASP A 296 8.65 9.42 9.99
C ASP A 296 7.97 10.48 10.89
N ALA A 297 8.28 11.78 10.68
CA ALA A 297 7.57 12.88 11.31
C ALA A 297 6.14 13.10 10.75
N PHE A 298 5.80 12.48 9.61
CA PHE A 298 4.45 12.55 9.07
C PHE A 298 3.52 11.64 9.89
N ASP A 299 2.55 12.24 10.55
CA ASP A 299 1.49 11.56 11.30
C ASP A 299 0.16 11.87 10.65
N ARG A 300 -0.56 10.84 10.22
CA ARG A 300 -1.81 11.01 9.50
C ARG A 300 -2.88 11.72 10.32
N THR A 301 -2.96 11.44 11.61
CA THR A 301 -3.97 12.06 12.50
C THR A 301 -3.74 13.56 12.70
N ARG A 302 -2.47 14.01 12.63
CA ARG A 302 -2.06 15.40 12.77
C ARG A 302 -2.04 16.16 11.45
N HIS A 303 -1.65 15.49 10.36
CA HIS A 303 -1.34 16.11 9.09
C HIS A 303 -2.41 15.87 8.01
N THR A 304 -3.56 15.28 8.36
CA THR A 304 -4.71 15.24 7.43
C THR A 304 -5.95 15.88 8.01
N CYS A 305 -6.84 16.32 7.13
CA CYS A 305 -8.16 16.81 7.51
C CYS A 305 -9.19 16.46 6.42
N PRO A 306 -10.48 16.39 6.78
CA PRO A 306 -11.55 16.31 5.80
C PRO A 306 -11.50 17.49 4.82
N ARG A 307 -11.87 17.22 3.57
CA ARG A 307 -11.92 18.28 2.54
C ARG A 307 -12.91 19.35 2.91
N PHE A 308 -12.50 20.60 2.72
CA PHE A 308 -13.37 21.78 2.83
C PHE A 308 -13.17 22.71 1.64
N GLU A 309 -14.08 23.64 1.43
CA GLU A 309 -13.99 24.62 0.37
C GLU A 309 -12.89 25.65 0.67
N LEU A 310 -11.85 25.69 -0.18
CA LEU A 310 -10.72 26.59 0.00
C LEU A 310 -11.06 28.00 -0.48
N PRO A 311 -10.80 29.06 0.31
CA PRO A 311 -11.05 30.44 -0.10
C PRO A 311 -10.33 30.79 -1.40
N LEU A 312 -11.01 31.47 -2.31
CA LEU A 312 -10.45 31.87 -3.61
C LEU A 312 -9.24 32.79 -3.50
N GLY A 313 -9.18 33.59 -2.46
CA GLY A 313 -8.07 34.54 -2.22
C GLY A 313 -6.79 33.92 -1.65
N TRP A 314 -6.79 32.61 -1.35
CA TRP A 314 -5.58 31.96 -0.86
C TRP A 314 -4.57 31.75 -1.99
N PRO A 315 -3.29 32.08 -1.79
CA PRO A 315 -2.23 31.78 -2.76
C PRO A 315 -2.19 30.32 -3.14
N ARG A 316 -2.07 30.04 -4.45
CA ARG A 316 -2.04 28.68 -4.99
C ARG A 316 -0.65 28.34 -5.52
N TYR A 317 -0.22 27.12 -5.24
CA TYR A 317 1.09 26.61 -5.62
C TYR A 317 0.93 25.23 -6.27
N LEU A 318 1.81 24.95 -7.23
CA LEU A 318 1.84 23.65 -7.93
C LEU A 318 3.28 23.17 -8.04
N GLY A 319 3.57 21.99 -7.49
CA GLY A 319 4.80 21.27 -7.74
C GLY A 319 4.60 20.29 -8.90
N LEU A 320 5.57 20.21 -9.82
CA LEU A 320 5.55 19.28 -10.95
C LEU A 320 6.80 18.43 -10.99
N ASP A 321 6.60 17.12 -11.20
CA ASP A 321 7.65 16.18 -11.58
C ASP A 321 7.36 15.68 -13.00
N PHE A 322 8.24 16.02 -13.95
CA PHE A 322 8.10 15.60 -15.34
C PHE A 322 8.68 14.21 -15.50
N GLY A 323 7.99 13.35 -16.21
CA GLY A 323 8.49 12.03 -16.58
C GLY A 323 8.02 11.61 -17.95
N GLY A 324 8.88 10.96 -18.73
CA GLY A 324 8.50 10.43 -20.05
C GLY A 324 7.38 9.39 -19.97
N ALA A 325 7.26 8.68 -18.84
CA ALA A 325 6.20 7.71 -18.59
C ALA A 325 5.01 8.33 -17.85
N ASN A 326 5.27 9.20 -16.86
CA ASN A 326 4.25 9.86 -16.05
C ASN A 326 4.66 11.28 -15.70
N THR A 327 3.70 12.17 -15.61
CA THR A 327 3.83 13.51 -15.05
C THR A 327 3.01 13.57 -13.77
N ALA A 328 3.62 14.01 -12.68
CA ALA A 328 2.96 14.20 -11.38
C ALA A 328 2.83 15.68 -11.03
N GLY A 329 1.73 16.02 -10.35
CA GLY A 329 1.47 17.37 -9.84
C GLY A 329 0.92 17.33 -8.42
N MET A 330 1.41 18.25 -7.56
CA MET A 330 0.90 18.45 -6.21
C MET A 330 0.50 19.90 -6.01
N PHE A 331 -0.76 20.11 -5.66
CA PHE A 331 -1.36 21.43 -5.49
C PHE A 331 -1.52 21.81 -4.03
N TYR A 332 -1.14 23.03 -3.71
CA TYR A 332 -1.21 23.59 -2.36
C TYR A 332 -1.90 24.94 -2.34
N ALA A 333 -2.65 25.20 -1.27
CA ALA A 333 -3.19 26.52 -0.94
C ALA A 333 -2.59 26.96 0.39
N GLU A 334 -2.14 28.21 0.48
CA GLU A 334 -1.61 28.78 1.72
C GLU A 334 -2.68 29.56 2.46
N ASP A 335 -2.96 29.21 3.70
CA ASP A 335 -3.72 30.07 4.60
C ASP A 335 -2.90 31.33 4.99
N PRO A 336 -3.29 32.51 4.59
CA PRO A 336 -2.53 33.75 4.89
C PRO A 336 -2.39 34.03 6.38
N GLY A 337 -3.34 33.55 7.20
CA GLY A 337 -3.34 33.79 8.65
C GLY A 337 -2.38 32.88 9.40
N THR A 338 -2.40 31.60 9.15
CA THR A 338 -1.59 30.60 9.85
C THR A 338 -0.31 30.24 9.11
N LYS A 339 -0.19 30.60 7.84
CA LYS A 339 0.89 30.19 6.95
C LYS A 339 0.95 28.68 6.70
N ARG A 340 -0.07 27.93 7.07
CA ARG A 340 -0.18 26.51 6.75
C ARG A 340 -0.49 26.29 5.27
N LEU A 341 0.12 25.26 4.73
CA LEU A 341 -0.16 24.79 3.37
C LEU A 341 -1.17 23.66 3.42
N TYR A 342 -2.22 23.76 2.63
CA TYR A 342 -3.20 22.71 2.45
C TYR A 342 -2.99 22.06 1.09
N ALA A 343 -2.51 20.80 1.09
CA ALA A 343 -2.48 20.01 -0.12
C ALA A 343 -3.93 19.62 -0.48
N TYR A 344 -4.42 20.06 -1.65
CA TYR A 344 -5.83 19.90 -1.97
C TYR A 344 -6.12 19.11 -3.25
N ARG A 345 -5.11 18.89 -4.09
CA ARG A 345 -5.24 18.13 -5.33
C ARG A 345 -3.91 17.45 -5.66
N GLU A 346 -4.01 16.22 -6.13
CA GLU A 346 -2.89 15.46 -6.67
C GLU A 346 -3.18 15.06 -8.12
N TYR A 347 -2.13 14.95 -8.91
CA TYR A 347 -2.19 14.53 -10.30
C TYR A 347 -1.10 13.50 -10.58
N LEU A 348 -1.44 12.46 -11.31
CA LEU A 348 -0.48 11.52 -11.89
C LEU A 348 -1.08 10.95 -13.17
N ALA A 349 -0.48 11.24 -14.30
CA ALA A 349 -0.89 10.68 -15.58
C ALA A 349 0.29 10.50 -16.52
N GLY A 350 0.17 9.54 -17.44
CA GLY A 350 1.12 9.30 -18.53
C GLY A 350 0.46 9.36 -19.90
N LYS A 351 1.26 9.16 -20.94
CA LYS A 351 0.82 9.09 -22.33
C LYS A 351 0.05 10.33 -22.82
N ARG A 352 0.50 11.51 -22.41
CA ARG A 352 -0.06 12.82 -22.77
C ARG A 352 1.07 13.76 -23.17
N THR A 353 0.78 14.71 -24.05
CA THR A 353 1.66 15.83 -24.37
C THR A 353 1.72 16.83 -23.22
N ALA A 354 2.72 17.70 -23.19
CA ALA A 354 2.84 18.75 -22.18
C ALA A 354 1.62 19.70 -22.18
N GLY A 355 1.08 20.02 -23.37
CA GLY A 355 -0.13 20.83 -23.49
C GLY A 355 -1.39 20.17 -22.94
N GLU A 356 -1.56 18.87 -23.16
CA GLU A 356 -2.68 18.10 -22.56
C GLU A 356 -2.55 18.01 -21.04
N HIS A 357 -1.33 17.81 -20.53
CA HIS A 357 -1.07 17.87 -19.10
C HIS A 357 -1.38 19.25 -18.53
N ALA A 358 -0.93 20.35 -19.19
CA ALA A 358 -1.19 21.73 -18.75
C ALA A 358 -2.68 22.02 -18.70
N THR A 359 -3.44 21.63 -19.73
CA THR A 359 -4.90 21.79 -19.80
C THR A 359 -5.58 21.07 -18.62
N GLU A 360 -5.19 19.85 -18.33
CA GLU A 360 -5.76 19.06 -17.24
C GLU A 360 -5.39 19.62 -15.86
N LEU A 361 -4.14 20.08 -15.69
CA LEU A 361 -3.67 20.68 -14.44
C LEU A 361 -4.34 22.02 -14.14
N LEU A 362 -4.66 22.81 -15.17
CA LEU A 362 -5.36 24.10 -15.02
C LEU A 362 -6.86 23.95 -14.91
N ARG A 363 -7.41 22.76 -15.18
CA ARG A 363 -8.85 22.53 -15.07
C ARG A 363 -9.33 22.79 -13.64
N ASP A 364 -10.39 23.57 -13.49
CA ASP A 364 -11.04 23.91 -12.23
C ASP A 364 -10.16 24.74 -11.25
N GLU A 365 -9.00 25.23 -11.71
CA GLU A 365 -8.21 26.15 -10.89
C GLU A 365 -8.77 27.58 -10.97
N PRO A 366 -8.91 28.27 -9.81
CA PRO A 366 -9.48 29.63 -9.80
C PRO A 366 -8.56 30.68 -10.42
N GLY A 367 -7.32 30.33 -10.69
CA GLY A 367 -6.31 31.18 -11.30
C GLY A 367 -5.03 30.41 -11.54
N LEU A 368 -4.05 31.05 -12.18
CA LEU A 368 -2.76 30.43 -12.47
C LEU A 368 -1.95 30.23 -11.17
N PRO A 369 -1.67 28.99 -10.76
CA PRO A 369 -0.85 28.73 -9.59
C PRO A 369 0.62 29.08 -9.85
N ARG A 370 1.37 29.50 -8.83
CA ARG A 370 2.84 29.53 -8.92
C ARG A 370 3.35 28.09 -9.08
N CYS A 371 3.90 27.78 -10.24
CA CYS A 371 4.31 26.43 -10.59
C CYS A 371 5.84 26.29 -10.58
N VAL A 372 6.35 25.24 -9.92
CA VAL A 372 7.78 24.90 -9.84
C VAL A 372 7.96 23.42 -10.16
N GLY A 373 8.91 23.07 -11.00
CA GLY A 373 9.11 21.65 -11.29
C GLY A 373 10.24 21.32 -12.24
N GLY A 374 10.48 20.02 -12.31
CA GLY A 374 11.47 19.40 -13.16
C GLY A 374 12.91 19.59 -12.71
N SER A 375 13.79 18.68 -13.14
CA SER A 375 15.23 18.80 -12.93
C SER A 375 15.86 19.91 -13.80
N LYS A 376 17.12 20.21 -13.56
CA LYS A 376 17.84 21.22 -14.36
C LYS A 376 17.91 20.88 -15.86
N SER A 377 17.98 19.60 -16.19
CA SER A 377 18.06 19.09 -17.57
C SER A 377 16.73 19.15 -18.33
N GLU A 378 15.61 19.42 -17.66
CA GLU A 378 14.26 19.38 -18.24
C GLU A 378 13.75 20.77 -18.70
N GLY A 379 14.66 21.63 -19.16
CA GLY A 379 14.31 22.96 -19.68
C GLY A 379 13.31 22.93 -20.84
N GLN A 380 13.42 21.94 -21.74
CA GLN A 380 12.53 21.79 -22.87
C GLN A 380 11.08 21.49 -22.41
N TRP A 381 10.90 20.62 -21.42
CA TRP A 381 9.59 20.35 -20.84
C TRP A 381 8.93 21.62 -20.28
N ARG A 382 9.70 22.46 -19.56
CA ARG A 382 9.18 23.74 -19.03
C ARG A 382 8.71 24.66 -20.14
N LEU A 383 9.43 24.73 -21.26
CA LEU A 383 9.01 25.53 -22.43
C LEU A 383 7.71 25.02 -23.03
N GLU A 384 7.55 23.71 -23.17
CA GLU A 384 6.33 23.09 -23.71
C GLU A 384 5.13 23.28 -22.78
N PHE A 385 5.33 23.18 -21.48
CA PHE A 385 4.29 23.49 -20.49
C PHE A 385 3.89 24.97 -20.54
N ALA A 386 4.86 25.88 -20.69
CA ALA A 386 4.59 27.31 -20.85
C ALA A 386 3.81 27.63 -22.13
N GLN A 387 4.10 26.95 -23.24
CA GLN A 387 3.33 27.04 -24.47
C GLN A 387 1.89 26.50 -24.29
N GLY A 388 1.70 25.51 -23.44
CA GLY A 388 0.40 25.00 -23.00
C GLY A 388 -0.34 25.87 -21.99
N GLY A 389 0.17 27.08 -21.67
CA GLY A 389 -0.45 28.02 -20.75
C GLY A 389 -0.05 27.87 -19.28
N LEU A 390 0.84 26.92 -18.93
CA LEU A 390 1.33 26.70 -17.58
C LEU A 390 2.84 27.00 -17.48
N PRO A 391 3.26 28.22 -17.15
CA PRO A 391 4.66 28.56 -16.96
C PRO A 391 5.21 27.85 -15.70
N VAL A 392 6.27 27.10 -15.87
CA VAL A 392 6.91 26.33 -14.80
C VAL A 392 8.30 26.88 -14.50
N LEU A 393 8.55 27.27 -13.24
CA LEU A 393 9.83 27.74 -12.76
C LEU A 393 10.75 26.57 -12.42
N PRO A 394 12.07 26.72 -12.61
CA PRO A 394 13.02 25.72 -12.15
C PRO A 394 13.09 25.71 -10.62
N PRO A 395 13.25 24.55 -9.97
CA PRO A 395 13.31 24.47 -8.50
C PRO A 395 14.60 25.14 -7.97
N MET A 396 14.48 25.88 -6.87
CA MET A 396 15.61 26.50 -6.18
C MET A 396 16.52 25.43 -5.56
N ILE A 397 15.93 24.42 -4.93
CA ILE A 397 16.66 23.32 -4.29
C ILE A 397 16.74 22.14 -5.27
N LYS A 398 17.97 21.81 -5.68
CA LYS A 398 18.26 20.71 -6.61
C LYS A 398 18.69 19.44 -5.89
N ASP A 399 19.28 19.57 -4.73
CA ASP A 399 19.71 18.45 -3.90
C ASP A 399 18.49 17.74 -3.31
N VAL A 400 18.42 16.42 -3.53
CA VAL A 400 17.29 15.58 -3.10
C VAL A 400 17.18 15.55 -1.58
N ASN A 401 18.30 15.37 -0.88
CA ASN A 401 18.29 15.25 0.58
C ASN A 401 17.93 16.58 1.25
N LEU A 402 18.43 17.71 0.70
CA LEU A 402 18.04 19.03 1.20
C LEU A 402 16.55 19.29 0.96
N GLY A 403 16.00 18.88 -0.21
CA GLY A 403 14.58 18.97 -0.48
C GLY A 403 13.74 18.10 0.47
N ILE A 404 14.20 16.89 0.77
CA ILE A 404 13.59 16.01 1.78
C ILE A 404 13.56 16.71 3.15
N GLN A 405 14.66 17.30 3.58
CA GLN A 405 14.73 18.02 4.87
C GLN A 405 13.74 19.18 4.95
N ARG A 406 13.45 19.87 3.82
CA ARG A 406 12.43 20.92 3.79
C ARG A 406 11.04 20.40 4.07
N VAL A 407 10.64 19.35 3.39
CA VAL A 407 9.33 18.72 3.61
C VAL A 407 9.24 18.13 5.01
N TYR A 408 10.30 17.46 5.47
CA TYR A 408 10.40 16.93 6.83
C TYR A 408 10.19 18.02 7.90
N GLY A 409 10.87 19.16 7.74
CA GLY A 409 10.71 20.31 8.64
C GLY A 409 9.29 20.87 8.65
N GLN A 410 8.57 20.80 7.54
CA GLN A 410 7.16 21.19 7.52
C GLN A 410 6.27 20.21 8.29
N HIS A 411 6.56 18.90 8.24
CA HIS A 411 5.83 17.93 9.06
C HIS A 411 6.09 18.14 10.55
N THR A 412 7.33 18.38 10.97
CA THR A 412 7.64 18.62 12.40
C THR A 412 6.97 19.87 12.97
N GLN A 413 6.59 20.84 12.12
CA GLN A 413 5.99 22.12 12.49
C GLN A 413 4.49 22.21 12.18
N ASP A 414 3.84 21.10 11.76
CA ASP A 414 2.46 21.08 11.28
C ASP A 414 2.19 22.12 10.17
N GLY A 415 3.21 22.38 9.35
CA GLY A 415 3.17 23.40 8.30
C GLY A 415 2.48 22.96 7.02
N ILE A 416 2.26 21.63 6.82
CA ILE A 416 1.52 21.08 5.70
C ILE A 416 0.40 20.19 6.23
N ILE A 417 -0.81 20.42 5.75
CA ILE A 417 -1.99 19.59 5.98
C ILE A 417 -2.46 19.04 4.63
N TYR A 418 -2.77 17.77 4.57
CA TYR A 418 -3.28 17.11 3.36
C TYR A 418 -4.78 16.84 3.51
N PHE A 419 -5.54 17.02 2.43
CA PHE A 419 -6.89 16.48 2.45
C PHE A 419 -6.84 14.96 2.48
N ASP A 420 -7.66 14.33 3.29
CA ASP A 420 -7.64 12.89 3.58
C ASP A 420 -8.00 12.00 2.37
N ASP A 421 -8.59 12.59 1.33
CA ASP A 421 -8.90 11.94 0.06
C ASP A 421 -7.73 11.92 -0.95
N LEU A 422 -6.60 12.56 -0.65
CA LEU A 422 -5.37 12.54 -1.47
C LEU A 422 -4.58 11.22 -1.25
N GLN A 423 -5.19 10.12 -1.65
CA GLN A 423 -4.69 8.79 -1.31
C GLN A 423 -3.33 8.46 -1.94
N GLY A 424 -2.99 9.06 -3.09
CA GLY A 424 -1.75 8.79 -3.80
C GLY A 424 -0.53 9.32 -3.05
N ILE A 425 -0.53 10.60 -2.68
CA ILE A 425 0.59 11.18 -1.91
C ILE A 425 0.68 10.57 -0.51
N LEU A 426 -0.45 10.29 0.13
CA LEU A 426 -0.48 9.67 1.45
C LEU A 426 0.09 8.24 1.41
N ASP A 427 -0.22 7.45 0.36
CA ASP A 427 0.37 6.14 0.13
C ASP A 427 1.88 6.23 -0.14
N GLU A 428 2.31 7.15 -1.00
CA GLU A 428 3.73 7.37 -1.27
C GLU A 428 4.50 7.71 0.02
N LYS A 429 3.97 8.57 0.90
CA LYS A 429 4.61 8.91 2.19
C LYS A 429 4.82 7.70 3.10
N GLY A 430 3.86 6.81 3.19
CA GLY A 430 3.95 5.59 3.99
C GLY A 430 4.95 4.55 3.46
N ARG A 431 5.40 4.71 2.21
CA ARG A 431 6.35 3.80 1.53
C ARG A 431 7.70 4.44 1.22
N TYR A 432 7.87 5.74 1.41
CA TYR A 432 9.09 6.47 1.06
C TYR A 432 10.21 6.18 2.05
N GLN A 433 11.11 5.26 1.69
CA GLN A 433 12.09 4.63 2.58
C GLN A 433 13.51 4.77 2.03
N ARG A 434 14.49 4.75 2.96
CA ARG A 434 15.89 4.54 2.62
C ARG A 434 16.12 3.06 2.27
N LYS A 435 17.09 2.79 1.39
CA LYS A 435 17.59 1.44 1.18
C LYS A 435 18.38 0.98 2.40
N ARG A 436 18.41 -0.33 2.59
CA ARG A 436 19.34 -0.99 3.53
C ARG A 436 20.42 -1.72 2.72
N ASP A 437 21.60 -1.74 3.23
CA ASP A 437 22.68 -2.55 2.69
C ASP A 437 22.55 -4.03 3.09
N LYS A 438 23.55 -4.85 2.73
CA LYS A 438 23.55 -6.28 3.06
C LYS A 438 23.68 -6.58 4.55
N SER A 439 24.15 -5.63 5.34
CA SER A 439 24.27 -5.72 6.80
C SER A 439 23.00 -5.23 7.53
N GLY A 440 22.00 -4.72 6.78
CA GLY A 440 20.77 -4.17 7.33
C GLY A 440 20.85 -2.69 7.71
N GLU A 441 22.02 -2.05 7.55
CA GLU A 441 22.22 -0.63 7.86
C GLU A 441 21.53 0.28 6.83
N VAL A 442 20.95 1.38 7.33
CA VAL A 442 20.23 2.36 6.51
C VAL A 442 21.22 3.18 5.67
N THR A 443 21.07 3.14 4.36
CA THR A 443 21.91 3.91 3.43
C THR A 443 21.30 5.28 3.11
N ALA A 444 22.06 6.15 2.47
CA ALA A 444 21.55 7.43 1.98
C ALA A 444 20.66 7.30 0.71
N GLU A 445 20.63 6.12 0.08
CA GLU A 445 19.85 5.88 -1.11
C GLU A 445 18.37 5.67 -0.82
N ILE A 446 17.51 6.14 -1.72
CA ILE A 446 16.06 5.95 -1.65
C ILE A 446 15.71 4.62 -2.33
N LYS A 447 14.94 3.78 -1.65
CA LYS A 447 14.43 2.52 -2.22
C LYS A 447 13.41 2.83 -3.31
N ASP A 448 13.55 2.22 -4.49
CA ASP A 448 12.62 2.36 -5.64
C ASP A 448 12.26 3.82 -5.99
N LYS A 449 13.25 4.72 -5.97
CA LYS A 449 13.08 6.18 -6.11
C LYS A 449 12.18 6.60 -7.27
N ASN A 450 12.21 5.87 -8.37
CA ASN A 450 11.44 6.14 -9.58
C ASN A 450 9.91 5.89 -9.46
N ARG A 451 9.42 5.58 -8.27
CA ARG A 451 8.00 5.36 -7.99
C ARG A 451 7.32 6.49 -7.20
N PHE A 452 8.09 7.49 -6.77
CA PHE A 452 7.65 8.52 -5.84
C PHE A 452 7.52 9.88 -6.51
N HIS A 453 6.75 9.92 -7.59
CA HIS A 453 6.61 11.12 -8.42
C HIS A 453 5.89 12.27 -7.71
N ARG A 454 4.87 11.98 -6.87
CA ARG A 454 4.15 13.02 -6.12
C ARG A 454 5.03 13.61 -5.03
N ILE A 455 5.86 12.80 -4.38
CA ILE A 455 6.86 13.26 -3.41
C ILE A 455 7.91 14.14 -4.07
N ASP A 456 8.36 13.82 -5.27
CA ASP A 456 9.32 14.66 -6.00
C ASP A 456 8.66 15.99 -6.40
N ALA A 457 7.41 15.98 -6.86
CA ALA A 457 6.64 17.20 -7.13
C ALA A 457 6.45 18.06 -5.87
N GLU A 458 6.08 17.47 -4.74
CA GLU A 458 6.00 18.14 -3.44
C GLU A 458 7.33 18.77 -3.04
N ARG A 459 8.41 18.02 -3.13
CA ARG A 459 9.76 18.46 -2.74
C ARG A 459 10.20 19.69 -3.53
N TYR A 460 9.87 19.76 -4.82
CA TYR A 460 10.22 20.92 -5.65
C TYR A 460 9.49 22.19 -5.19
N ILE A 461 8.19 22.12 -4.97
CA ILE A 461 7.42 23.30 -4.59
C ILE A 461 7.67 23.73 -3.14
N ILE A 462 7.75 22.79 -2.19
CA ILE A 462 8.03 23.11 -0.78
C ILE A 462 9.42 23.70 -0.62
N GLY A 463 10.41 23.22 -1.37
CA GLY A 463 11.75 23.78 -1.40
C GLY A 463 11.82 25.23 -1.89
N ASP A 464 10.87 25.63 -2.74
CA ASP A 464 10.79 26.99 -3.31
C ASP A 464 10.03 27.97 -2.41
N ILE A 465 8.89 27.56 -1.83
CA ILE A 465 8.03 28.46 -1.05
C ILE A 465 8.36 28.50 0.44
N ARG A 466 9.19 27.59 0.93
CA ARG A 466 9.67 27.54 2.30
C ARG A 466 11.20 27.53 2.34
N PRO A 467 11.83 28.69 2.11
CA PRO A 467 13.28 28.83 2.27
C PRO A 467 13.68 28.52 3.72
N PRO A 468 14.94 28.14 3.99
CA PRO A 468 15.39 27.88 5.35
C PRO A 468 15.10 29.11 6.21
N GLU A 469 14.42 28.91 7.34
CA GLU A 469 14.54 29.90 8.41
C GLU A 469 16.00 29.93 8.86
N VAL A 470 16.72 30.96 8.49
CA VAL A 470 18.00 31.27 9.10
C VAL A 470 17.66 31.71 10.53
N ARG A 471 17.63 30.80 11.49
CA ARG A 471 17.76 31.18 12.89
C ARG A 471 19.15 31.77 13.03
N ILE A 472 19.24 33.06 12.83
CA ILE A 472 20.40 33.80 13.32
C ILE A 472 20.37 33.53 14.83
N PRO A 473 21.37 32.83 15.40
CA PRO A 473 21.46 32.71 16.85
C PRO A 473 21.31 34.14 17.39
N ASN A 474 20.42 34.31 18.36
CA ASN A 474 20.21 35.60 19.00
C ASN A 474 21.59 36.02 19.52
N THR A 475 22.38 36.65 18.68
CA THR A 475 23.57 37.40 19.12
C THR A 475 22.97 38.38 20.07
N GLU A 476 23.28 38.22 21.35
CA GLU A 476 22.99 39.09 22.45
C GLU A 476 22.90 40.52 21.93
N LYS A 477 21.78 41.18 22.22
CA LYS A 477 21.57 42.57 21.90
C LYS A 477 22.89 43.29 22.21
N ARG A 478 23.67 43.57 21.18
CA ARG A 478 24.78 44.50 21.33
C ARG A 478 24.13 45.73 21.89
N GLN A 479 24.38 46.01 23.17
CA GLN A 479 24.00 47.29 23.77
C GLN A 479 24.52 48.37 22.84
N PRO A 480 23.71 49.37 22.48
CA PRO A 480 24.21 50.49 21.69
C PRO A 480 25.38 51.06 22.46
N LEU A 481 26.54 51.13 21.83
CA LEU A 481 27.70 51.84 22.34
C LEU A 481 27.21 53.25 22.66
N THR A 482 26.94 53.49 23.94
CA THR A 482 26.70 54.87 24.44
C THR A 482 27.88 55.70 24.03
N GLN A 483 27.62 56.78 23.27
CA GLN A 483 28.57 57.85 22.96
C GLN A 483 29.04 58.49 24.23
N GLN A 484 30.04 57.92 24.90
CA GLN A 484 30.80 58.55 25.96
C GLN A 484 32.22 57.96 25.99
N SER A 485 33.04 58.34 25.04
CA SER A 485 34.44 58.48 25.19
C SER A 485 34.88 59.71 24.36
N ARG A 486 34.58 60.89 24.93
CA ARG A 486 35.20 62.11 24.47
C ARG A 486 36.72 61.95 24.61
N TRP A 487 37.37 62.12 23.50
CA TRP A 487 38.79 62.23 23.41
C TRP A 487 39.26 63.41 24.26
N HIS A 488 39.90 63.18 25.40
CA HIS A 488 40.75 64.19 26.09
C HIS A 488 42.08 64.21 25.36
N THR A 489 42.21 65.19 24.46
CA THR A 489 43.48 65.62 23.95
C THR A 489 44.19 66.40 25.06
N THR A 490 45.11 65.80 25.77
CA THR A 490 46.04 66.47 26.62
C THR A 490 47.22 66.93 25.75
N LYS A 491 47.21 68.25 25.43
CA LYS A 491 48.42 68.92 24.98
C LYS A 491 49.41 68.93 26.14
N GLN A 492 50.55 68.32 26.01
CA GLN A 492 51.74 68.67 26.73
C GLN A 492 52.76 69.18 25.76
N ARG A 493 52.98 70.52 25.87
CA ARG A 493 54.16 71.27 25.44
C ARG A 493 55.30 70.97 26.39
N THR A 494 56.49 70.85 25.86
CA THR A 494 57.82 71.29 26.31
C THR A 494 58.79 70.43 25.45
N GLY A 495 59.68 71.00 24.76
CA GLY A 495 60.65 72.00 25.02
C GLY A 495 62.01 71.41 24.70
N SER A 496 62.53 71.88 23.62
CA SER A 496 63.96 72.01 23.25
C SER A 496 64.99 71.40 24.20
N ARG A 497 65.94 70.64 23.72
CA ARG A 497 67.35 71.13 23.69
C ARG A 497 68.30 70.17 22.95
N TRP A 498 69.09 70.75 22.16
CA TRP A 498 70.29 70.37 21.50
C TRP A 498 71.38 69.86 22.45
N LYS A 499 72.18 68.89 22.00
CA LYS A 499 73.68 68.83 21.91
C LYS A 499 74.09 67.34 22.06
N ARG A 500 74.90 66.77 21.33
CA ARG A 500 76.02 66.83 20.37
C ARG A 500 76.01 65.52 19.62
#